data_cf00aba98e27b5d077538460e3fe9935
#
_entry.id   cf00aba98e27b5d077538460e3fe9935
#
_cell.length_a   1.000
_cell.length_b   1.000
_cell.length_c   1.000
_cell.angle_alpha   90.00
_cell.angle_beta   90.00
_cell.angle_gamma   90.00
#
_symmetry.space_group_name_H-M   'P 1'
#
loop_
_entity.id
_entity.type
_entity.pdbx_description
1 polymer ?
#
loop_
_entity_poly.entity_id
_entity_poly.type
_entity_poly.pdbx_seq_one_letter_code
_entity_poly.pdbx_strand_id
1 'polypeptide(L)'
;MKNTSKFLAVMLAITGLFCCAVAVGIGAGFNAVRESTDKKIIAVAEKVREQYPDISEKELAQILNSDTEDIKGDFAKYGIKSDSGWVDIQSGSYATITIVIATAGVCVFGILLCIVFIRYCKKQKRQRLEIVKCLEKINNREYDLDLDGSTDDDMSLLKQEIQKTTVMLREYADNSMREKEILKNSLADISHQLKTPLTSILITTENILDDDDMPVEIRRDFVMDIAHNAHSINFLVKSLLTLSMLDSGTVELKFGDVSVEKIIDECISRTEVLADIRDVRIEKTVKNDFMLNCDFRWICEAVSNIVKNCIEHPDGGYVRISAERNSMYSEITISDNGCGISPKDLPHIFERFYKARNSSPSSVGIGLSLAKSIVEKTGGYITADSKLGVGSTFKLRFLNVRLR
;
A
#
# COMPACT_ATOMS: atom_id res chain seq x y z
N MET A 1 20.54 -4.06 -25.66
CA MET A 1 20.80 -4.08 -27.11
C MET A 1 21.89 -5.08 -27.52
N LYS A 2 23.02 -5.18 -26.83
CA LYS A 2 24.13 -6.10 -27.22
C LYS A 2 23.75 -7.60 -27.17
N ASN A 3 22.86 -8.02 -26.26
CA ASN A 3 22.48 -9.43 -26.14
C ASN A 3 21.40 -9.87 -27.14
N THR A 4 20.45 -9.01 -27.50
CA THR A 4 19.42 -9.32 -28.49
C THR A 4 20.00 -9.44 -29.91
N SER A 5 20.99 -8.60 -30.26
CA SER A 5 21.68 -8.72 -31.55
C SER A 5 22.55 -9.97 -31.63
N LYS A 6 23.20 -10.38 -30.53
CA LYS A 6 23.95 -11.64 -30.46
C LYS A 6 23.03 -12.86 -30.60
N PHE A 7 21.88 -12.83 -29.94
CA PHE A 7 20.91 -13.93 -30.02
C PHE A 7 20.31 -14.04 -31.42
N LEU A 8 20.00 -12.90 -32.06
CA LEU A 8 19.53 -12.87 -33.44
C LEU A 8 20.57 -13.42 -34.41
N ALA A 9 21.86 -13.07 -34.24
CA ALA A 9 22.96 -13.59 -35.01
C ALA A 9 23.12 -15.10 -34.85
N VAL A 10 22.98 -15.61 -33.62
CA VAL A 10 23.03 -17.07 -33.34
C VAL A 10 21.83 -17.79 -33.99
N MET A 11 20.60 -17.26 -33.92
CA MET A 11 19.44 -17.83 -34.58
C MET A 11 19.61 -17.87 -36.11
N LEU A 12 20.11 -16.78 -36.71
CA LEU A 12 20.41 -16.75 -38.17
C LEU A 12 21.50 -17.76 -38.55
N ALA A 13 22.53 -17.91 -37.71
CA ALA A 13 23.58 -18.93 -37.95
C ALA A 13 23.02 -20.35 -37.84
N ILE A 14 22.14 -20.64 -36.85
CA ILE A 14 21.49 -21.96 -36.70
C ILE A 14 20.56 -22.25 -37.86
N THR A 15 19.75 -21.28 -38.32
CA THR A 15 18.87 -21.46 -39.48
C THR A 15 19.68 -21.69 -40.76
N GLY A 16 20.78 -20.96 -40.94
CA GLY A 16 21.71 -21.16 -42.06
C GLY A 16 22.36 -22.57 -42.07
N LEU A 17 22.84 -23.02 -40.89
CA LEU A 17 23.41 -24.37 -40.72
C LEU A 17 22.36 -25.46 -41.02
N PHE A 18 21.12 -25.25 -40.55
CA PHE A 18 20.02 -26.18 -40.80
C PHE A 18 19.65 -26.22 -42.31
N CYS A 19 19.60 -25.09 -42.98
CA CYS A 19 19.43 -25.03 -44.46
C CYS A 19 20.50 -25.81 -45.18
N CYS A 20 21.78 -25.63 -44.82
CA CYS A 20 22.89 -26.40 -45.42
C CYS A 20 22.76 -27.90 -45.15
N ALA A 21 22.42 -28.33 -43.95
CA ALA A 21 22.23 -29.73 -43.59
C ALA A 21 21.09 -30.36 -44.38
N VAL A 22 19.96 -29.66 -44.57
CA VAL A 22 18.82 -30.12 -45.37
C VAL A 22 19.23 -30.27 -46.86
N ALA A 23 19.94 -29.28 -47.42
CA ALA A 23 20.40 -29.32 -48.80
C ALA A 23 21.35 -30.51 -49.04
N VAL A 24 22.33 -30.71 -48.13
CA VAL A 24 23.27 -31.88 -48.20
C VAL A 24 22.54 -33.19 -48.03
N GLY A 25 21.58 -33.29 -47.11
CA GLY A 25 20.79 -34.50 -46.87
C GLY A 25 19.95 -34.90 -48.07
N ILE A 26 19.27 -33.94 -48.70
CA ILE A 26 18.49 -34.19 -49.94
C ILE A 26 19.41 -34.57 -51.08
N GLY A 27 20.54 -33.86 -51.26
CA GLY A 27 21.53 -34.19 -52.28
C GLY A 27 22.13 -35.58 -52.12
N ALA A 28 22.47 -35.98 -50.91
CA ALA A 28 22.96 -37.33 -50.61
C ALA A 28 21.91 -38.41 -50.87
N GLY A 29 20.62 -38.13 -50.52
CA GLY A 29 19.51 -39.04 -50.84
C GLY A 29 19.32 -39.28 -52.33
N PHE A 30 19.36 -38.22 -53.14
CA PHE A 30 19.28 -38.32 -54.59
C PHE A 30 20.46 -39.11 -55.21
N ASN A 31 21.69 -38.87 -54.73
CA ASN A 31 22.88 -39.57 -55.17
C ASN A 31 22.78 -41.10 -54.82
N ALA A 32 22.29 -41.43 -53.64
CA ALA A 32 22.09 -42.82 -53.24
C ALA A 32 21.04 -43.54 -54.12
N VAL A 33 19.94 -42.84 -54.41
CA VAL A 33 18.91 -43.42 -55.35
C VAL A 33 19.49 -43.58 -56.73
N ARG A 34 20.24 -42.64 -57.29
CA ARG A 34 20.91 -42.71 -58.59
C ARG A 34 21.87 -43.87 -58.62
N GLU A 35 22.77 -44.01 -57.65
CA GLU A 35 23.74 -45.10 -57.58
C GLU A 35 23.04 -46.47 -57.49
N SER A 36 21.95 -46.57 -56.74
CA SER A 36 21.14 -47.81 -56.68
C SER A 36 20.49 -48.19 -58.02
N THR A 37 20.05 -47.17 -58.75
CA THR A 37 19.44 -47.37 -60.08
C THR A 37 20.48 -47.76 -61.14
N ASP A 38 21.63 -47.03 -61.10
CA ASP A 38 22.75 -47.38 -62.02
C ASP A 38 23.24 -48.84 -61.82
N LYS A 39 23.37 -49.27 -60.53
CA LYS A 39 23.70 -50.67 -60.21
C LYS A 39 22.66 -51.66 -60.73
N LYS A 40 21.35 -51.35 -60.68
CA LYS A 40 20.30 -52.20 -61.24
C LYS A 40 20.34 -52.25 -62.74
N ILE A 41 20.58 -51.12 -63.40
CA ILE A 41 20.72 -51.05 -64.85
C ILE A 41 21.92 -51.91 -65.31
N ILE A 42 23.06 -51.76 -64.64
CA ILE A 42 24.25 -52.60 -64.94
C ILE A 42 23.98 -54.07 -64.73
N ALA A 43 23.32 -54.48 -63.65
CA ALA A 43 22.98 -55.87 -63.35
C ALA A 43 21.99 -56.43 -64.40
N VAL A 44 21.05 -55.63 -64.89
CA VAL A 44 20.17 -56.04 -66.01
C VAL A 44 20.96 -56.20 -67.30
N ALA A 45 21.84 -55.25 -67.59
CA ALA A 45 22.73 -55.33 -68.79
C ALA A 45 23.63 -56.59 -68.80
N GLU A 46 24.21 -56.91 -67.64
CA GLU A 46 25.02 -58.16 -67.49
C GLU A 46 24.19 -59.43 -67.69
N LYS A 47 22.98 -59.53 -67.12
CA LYS A 47 22.08 -60.65 -67.30
C LYS A 47 21.61 -60.78 -68.71
N VAL A 48 21.33 -59.70 -69.42
CA VAL A 48 20.97 -59.73 -70.85
C VAL A 48 22.16 -60.31 -71.70
N ARG A 49 23.37 -59.93 -71.38
CA ARG A 49 24.58 -60.42 -72.04
C ARG A 49 24.84 -61.89 -71.75
N GLU A 50 24.60 -62.40 -70.56
CA GLU A 50 24.70 -63.81 -70.23
C GLU A 50 23.71 -64.68 -71.04
N GLN A 51 22.51 -64.14 -71.25
CA GLN A 51 21.42 -64.85 -71.87
C GLN A 51 21.46 -64.78 -73.41
N TYR A 52 22.10 -63.74 -73.97
CA TYR A 52 22.22 -63.50 -75.42
C TYR A 52 23.67 -63.08 -75.77
N PRO A 53 24.58 -64.13 -75.94
CA PRO A 53 25.99 -63.85 -76.14
C PRO A 53 26.32 -63.23 -77.54
N ASP A 54 25.38 -63.23 -78.46
CA ASP A 54 25.54 -62.67 -79.80
C ASP A 54 25.40 -61.15 -79.87
N ILE A 55 24.97 -60.47 -78.77
CA ILE A 55 24.83 -59.01 -78.67
C ILE A 55 26.20 -58.41 -78.31
N SER A 56 26.72 -57.59 -79.19
CA SER A 56 27.99 -56.91 -78.92
C SER A 56 27.88 -55.84 -77.87
N GLU A 57 28.98 -55.60 -77.11
CA GLU A 57 29.01 -54.52 -76.08
C GLU A 57 28.64 -53.13 -76.65
N LYS A 58 28.97 -52.89 -77.92
CA LYS A 58 28.62 -51.64 -78.62
C LYS A 58 27.12 -51.51 -78.85
N GLU A 59 26.45 -52.59 -79.24
CA GLU A 59 25.00 -52.63 -79.48
C GLU A 59 24.24 -52.43 -78.12
N LEU A 60 24.68 -53.10 -77.05
CA LEU A 60 24.09 -52.95 -75.74
C LEU A 60 24.26 -51.51 -75.18
N ALA A 61 25.44 -50.91 -75.35
CA ALA A 61 25.70 -49.54 -75.00
C ALA A 61 24.87 -48.53 -75.82
N GLN A 62 24.64 -48.83 -77.13
CA GLN A 62 23.73 -48.00 -77.93
C GLN A 62 22.29 -48.09 -77.47
N ILE A 63 21.80 -49.28 -77.10
CA ILE A 63 20.46 -49.47 -76.54
C ILE A 63 20.31 -48.70 -75.17
N LEU A 64 21.30 -48.82 -74.31
CA LEU A 64 21.29 -48.16 -73.00
C LEU A 64 21.38 -46.64 -73.07
N ASN A 65 22.01 -46.09 -74.12
CA ASN A 65 22.18 -44.67 -74.36
C ASN A 65 21.20 -44.05 -75.38
N SER A 66 20.29 -44.89 -75.94
CA SER A 66 19.27 -44.39 -76.85
C SER A 66 18.24 -43.54 -76.11
N ASP A 67 17.74 -42.55 -76.81
CA ASP A 67 16.74 -41.63 -76.25
C ASP A 67 15.44 -42.42 -75.94
N THR A 68 14.97 -42.38 -74.70
CA THR A 68 13.83 -43.12 -74.17
C THR A 68 12.48 -42.43 -74.37
N GLU A 69 12.45 -41.24 -74.99
CA GLU A 69 11.22 -40.48 -75.18
C GLU A 69 10.14 -41.16 -76.01
N ASP A 70 10.53 -42.12 -76.90
CA ASP A 70 9.61 -42.84 -77.79
C ASP A 70 9.20 -44.22 -77.30
N ILE A 71 9.69 -44.70 -76.14
CA ILE A 71 9.37 -46.04 -75.63
C ILE A 71 8.08 -45.97 -74.78
N LYS A 72 6.93 -46.11 -75.46
CA LYS A 72 5.67 -46.39 -74.80
C LYS A 72 5.58 -47.90 -74.45
N GLY A 73 6.33 -48.29 -73.41
CA GLY A 73 6.32 -49.64 -72.87
C GLY A 73 5.19 -49.87 -71.88
N ASP A 74 4.35 -50.92 -72.14
CA ASP A 74 3.44 -51.43 -71.12
C ASP A 74 4.26 -52.23 -70.09
N PHE A 75 4.57 -51.66 -68.95
CA PHE A 75 5.37 -52.25 -67.86
C PHE A 75 4.78 -53.62 -67.41
N ALA A 76 3.45 -53.80 -67.49
CA ALA A 76 2.79 -55.05 -67.15
C ALA A 76 3.21 -56.24 -68.07
N LYS A 77 3.59 -55.94 -69.32
CA LYS A 77 4.08 -56.90 -70.30
C LYS A 77 5.40 -57.52 -69.91
N TYR A 78 6.20 -56.84 -69.09
CA TYR A 78 7.50 -57.32 -68.58
C TYR A 78 7.43 -57.75 -67.10
N GLY A 79 6.20 -57.98 -66.57
CA GLY A 79 6.01 -58.42 -65.19
C GLY A 79 6.34 -57.37 -64.12
N ILE A 80 6.53 -56.12 -64.54
CA ILE A 80 6.80 -54.99 -63.63
C ILE A 80 5.44 -54.43 -63.24
N LYS A 81 5.03 -54.53 -61.93
CA LYS A 81 3.84 -53.91 -61.40
C LYS A 81 3.99 -52.41 -61.46
N SER A 82 3.03 -51.66 -61.98
CA SER A 82 3.03 -50.21 -62.08
C SER A 82 3.16 -49.51 -60.72
N ASP A 83 2.92 -50.26 -59.64
CA ASP A 83 3.03 -49.78 -58.23
C ASP A 83 4.46 -49.87 -57.68
N SER A 84 5.43 -50.42 -58.46
CA SER A 84 6.82 -50.59 -58.00
C SER A 84 7.69 -49.33 -58.17
N GLY A 85 7.07 -48.14 -58.26
CA GLY A 85 7.78 -46.85 -58.09
C GLY A 85 9.13 -46.74 -58.83
N TRP A 86 9.17 -47.18 -60.11
CA TRP A 86 10.34 -46.83 -60.94
C TRP A 86 10.26 -45.31 -61.20
N VAL A 87 10.93 -44.60 -60.40
CA VAL A 87 11.09 -43.16 -60.58
C VAL A 87 11.84 -42.95 -61.89
N ASP A 88 11.15 -42.35 -62.82
CA ASP A 88 11.74 -41.87 -64.06
C ASP A 88 12.85 -40.89 -63.75
N ILE A 89 14.11 -41.33 -63.82
CA ILE A 89 15.27 -40.54 -63.39
C ILE A 89 15.79 -39.74 -64.60
N GLN A 90 14.89 -39.06 -65.25
CA GLN A 90 15.22 -37.97 -66.15
C GLN A 90 15.49 -36.67 -65.34
N SER A 91 15.99 -36.79 -64.10
CA SER A 91 15.71 -35.73 -63.14
C SER A 91 16.90 -35.19 -62.35
N GLY A 92 17.98 -34.86 -62.97
CA GLY A 92 18.89 -33.85 -62.40
C GLY A 92 18.17 -32.56 -62.14
N SER A 93 17.18 -32.21 -62.97
CA SER A 93 16.36 -30.99 -62.82
C SER A 93 15.37 -31.05 -61.65
N TYR A 94 14.68 -32.20 -61.43
CA TYR A 94 13.70 -32.30 -60.30
C TYR A 94 14.39 -32.37 -58.95
N ALA A 95 15.58 -32.98 -58.85
CA ALA A 95 16.37 -32.98 -57.62
C ALA A 95 16.80 -31.55 -57.21
N THR A 96 17.29 -30.79 -58.18
CA THR A 96 17.67 -29.38 -57.90
C THR A 96 16.47 -28.52 -57.53
N ILE A 97 15.33 -28.68 -58.19
CA ILE A 97 14.08 -27.96 -57.90
C ILE A 97 13.58 -28.30 -56.49
N THR A 98 13.57 -29.55 -56.05
CA THR A 98 13.15 -29.96 -54.70
C THR A 98 14.09 -29.42 -53.62
N ILE A 99 15.40 -29.43 -53.85
CA ILE A 99 16.38 -28.82 -52.95
C ILE A 99 16.14 -27.31 -52.83
N VAL A 100 15.92 -26.62 -53.94
CA VAL A 100 15.65 -25.18 -53.93
C VAL A 100 14.34 -24.85 -53.18
N ILE A 101 13.26 -25.57 -53.40
CA ILE A 101 11.99 -25.37 -52.71
C ILE A 101 12.12 -25.65 -51.21
N ALA A 102 12.79 -26.74 -50.83
CA ALA A 102 13.00 -27.08 -49.41
C ALA A 102 13.85 -26.02 -48.66
N THR A 103 14.96 -25.59 -49.30
CA THR A 103 15.81 -24.53 -48.71
C THR A 103 15.11 -23.18 -48.63
N ALA A 104 14.34 -22.80 -49.64
CA ALA A 104 13.52 -21.61 -49.64
C ALA A 104 12.46 -21.66 -48.53
N GLY A 105 11.78 -22.79 -48.31
CA GLY A 105 10.83 -23.01 -47.22
C GLY A 105 11.46 -22.82 -45.82
N VAL A 106 12.65 -23.41 -45.60
CA VAL A 106 13.38 -23.25 -44.35
C VAL A 106 13.81 -21.80 -44.11
N CYS A 107 14.25 -21.12 -45.17
CA CYS A 107 14.61 -19.67 -45.07
C CYS A 107 13.41 -18.81 -44.72
N VAL A 108 12.26 -19.01 -45.37
CA VAL A 108 11.02 -18.28 -45.05
C VAL A 108 10.59 -18.52 -43.60
N PHE A 109 10.63 -19.77 -43.14
CA PHE A 109 10.30 -20.12 -41.75
C PHE A 109 11.26 -19.46 -40.76
N GLY A 110 12.57 -19.44 -41.06
CA GLY A 110 13.58 -18.75 -40.24
C GLY A 110 13.33 -17.24 -40.16
N ILE A 111 12.95 -16.60 -41.26
CA ILE A 111 12.59 -15.16 -41.29
C ILE A 111 11.35 -14.89 -40.44
N LEU A 112 10.31 -15.73 -40.55
CA LEU A 112 9.10 -15.60 -39.73
C LEU A 112 9.41 -15.71 -38.23
N LEU A 113 10.21 -16.69 -37.82
CA LEU A 113 10.66 -16.84 -36.43
C LEU A 113 11.42 -15.59 -35.94
N CYS A 114 12.32 -15.06 -36.77
CA CYS A 114 13.04 -13.82 -36.45
C CYS A 114 12.10 -12.63 -36.27
N ILE A 115 11.07 -12.49 -37.11
CA ILE A 115 10.08 -11.40 -36.98
C ILE A 115 9.29 -11.53 -35.66
N VAL A 116 8.80 -12.75 -35.36
CA VAL A 116 8.09 -13.02 -34.10
C VAL A 116 8.97 -12.71 -32.88
N PHE A 117 10.23 -13.15 -32.91
CA PHE A 117 11.20 -12.90 -31.85
C PHE A 117 11.49 -11.42 -31.65
N ILE A 118 11.68 -10.65 -32.73
CA ILE A 118 11.90 -9.19 -32.67
C ILE A 118 10.69 -8.49 -32.07
N ARG A 119 9.46 -8.88 -32.47
CA ARG A 119 8.22 -8.35 -31.89
C ARG A 119 8.12 -8.66 -30.39
N TYR A 120 8.44 -9.87 -29.99
CA TYR A 120 8.46 -10.28 -28.59
C TYR A 120 9.47 -9.45 -27.76
N CYS A 121 10.70 -9.31 -28.26
CA CYS A 121 11.72 -8.51 -27.61
C CYS A 121 11.34 -7.00 -27.50
N LYS A 122 10.70 -6.46 -28.55
CA LYS A 122 10.20 -5.06 -28.51
C LYS A 122 9.09 -4.89 -27.47
N LYS A 123 8.15 -5.85 -27.38
CA LYS A 123 7.07 -5.85 -26.35
C LYS A 123 7.66 -5.87 -24.95
N GLN A 124 8.59 -6.78 -24.66
CA GLN A 124 9.25 -6.89 -23.36
C GLN A 124 10.04 -5.61 -22.99
N LYS A 125 10.76 -5.02 -23.97
CA LYS A 125 11.48 -3.79 -23.72
C LYS A 125 10.55 -2.63 -23.37
N ARG A 126 9.40 -2.51 -24.03
CA ARG A 126 8.39 -1.49 -23.74
C ARG A 126 7.83 -1.65 -22.34
N GLN A 127 7.46 -2.86 -21.94
CA GLN A 127 6.93 -3.17 -20.60
C GLN A 127 7.94 -2.83 -19.49
N ARG A 128 9.21 -3.17 -19.66
CA ARG A 128 10.28 -2.80 -18.70
C ARG A 128 10.43 -1.29 -18.59
N LEU A 129 10.37 -0.56 -19.72
CA LEU A 129 10.50 0.89 -19.72
C LEU A 129 9.32 1.58 -19.02
N GLU A 130 8.11 1.03 -19.15
CA GLU A 130 6.92 1.48 -18.42
C GLU A 130 7.11 1.35 -16.90
N ILE A 131 7.62 0.21 -16.44
CA ILE A 131 7.89 0.00 -15.01
C ILE A 131 8.94 0.98 -14.50
N VAL A 132 10.04 1.20 -15.25
CA VAL A 132 11.07 2.18 -14.87
C VAL A 132 10.48 3.58 -14.74
N LYS A 133 9.64 4.00 -15.69
CA LYS A 133 8.95 5.29 -15.63
C LYS A 133 7.99 5.40 -14.43
N CYS A 134 7.29 4.31 -14.10
CA CYS A 134 6.44 4.29 -12.90
C CYS A 134 7.28 4.46 -11.63
N LEU A 135 8.40 3.75 -11.52
CA LEU A 135 9.31 3.89 -10.37
C LEU A 135 9.94 5.29 -10.27
N GLU A 136 10.27 5.92 -11.42
CA GLU A 136 10.74 7.32 -11.45
C GLU A 136 9.66 8.29 -10.94
N LYS A 137 8.39 8.11 -11.33
CA LYS A 137 7.28 8.92 -10.83
C LYS A 137 7.11 8.74 -9.31
N ILE A 138 7.11 7.49 -8.81
CA ILE A 138 7.05 7.20 -7.37
C ILE A 138 8.20 7.89 -6.62
N ASN A 139 9.42 7.83 -7.15
CA ASN A 139 10.59 8.48 -6.55
C ASN A 139 10.44 10.01 -6.50
N ASN A 140 9.75 10.60 -7.48
CA ASN A 140 9.42 12.02 -7.52
C ASN A 140 8.18 12.38 -6.67
N ARG A 141 7.62 11.41 -5.90
CA ARG A 141 6.41 11.57 -5.08
C ARG A 141 5.12 11.81 -5.90
N GLU A 142 5.11 11.40 -7.15
CA GLU A 142 3.93 11.39 -8.00
C GLU A 142 3.27 10.01 -7.90
N TYR A 143 2.25 9.87 -7.03
CA TYR A 143 1.61 8.59 -6.74
C TYR A 143 0.38 8.31 -7.62
N ASP A 144 0.07 9.20 -8.58
CA ASP A 144 -1.05 9.00 -9.51
C ASP A 144 -0.57 8.18 -10.72
N LEU A 145 -0.64 6.85 -10.58
CA LEU A 145 -0.21 5.89 -11.59
C LEU A 145 -1.42 5.16 -12.14
N ASP A 146 -1.69 5.39 -13.43
CA ASP A 146 -2.64 4.57 -14.19
C ASP A 146 -1.84 3.41 -14.82
N LEU A 147 -1.85 2.25 -14.17
CA LEU A 147 -1.23 1.03 -14.65
C LEU A 147 -2.31 0.15 -15.25
N ASP A 148 -2.45 0.17 -16.60
CA ASP A 148 -3.31 -0.76 -17.34
C ASP A 148 -2.94 -2.21 -17.00
N GLY A 149 -3.79 -2.86 -16.19
CA GLY A 149 -3.56 -4.21 -15.63
C GLY A 149 -4.06 -5.37 -16.50
N SER A 150 -4.25 -5.19 -17.81
CA SER A 150 -5.05 -6.10 -18.63
C SER A 150 -4.29 -7.22 -19.35
N THR A 151 -3.10 -7.62 -18.94
CA THR A 151 -2.42 -8.79 -19.56
C THR A 151 -2.07 -9.84 -18.51
N ASP A 152 -2.49 -11.07 -18.80
CA ASP A 152 -2.25 -12.31 -18.02
C ASP A 152 -0.76 -12.79 -18.10
N ASP A 153 0.18 -11.89 -17.92
CA ASP A 153 1.62 -12.13 -18.01
C ASP A 153 2.28 -11.96 -16.62
N ASP A 154 3.42 -12.61 -16.37
CA ASP A 154 4.25 -12.44 -15.16
C ASP A 154 4.50 -10.98 -14.78
N MET A 155 4.46 -10.07 -15.77
CA MET A 155 4.56 -8.62 -15.59
C MET A 155 3.30 -7.98 -14.98
N SER A 156 2.14 -8.64 -15.09
CA SER A 156 0.89 -8.13 -14.50
C SER A 156 0.94 -8.21 -12.98
N LEU A 157 1.49 -9.28 -12.43
CA LEU A 157 1.69 -9.45 -10.99
C LEU A 157 2.62 -8.36 -10.43
N LEU A 158 3.73 -8.08 -11.13
CA LEU A 158 4.66 -7.02 -10.73
C LEU A 158 4.01 -5.63 -10.78
N LYS A 159 3.21 -5.34 -11.82
CA LYS A 159 2.44 -4.09 -11.93
C LYS A 159 1.44 -3.95 -10.76
N GLN A 160 0.75 -5.02 -10.40
CA GLN A 160 -0.21 -5.06 -9.30
C GLN A 160 0.47 -4.79 -7.95
N GLU A 161 1.64 -5.40 -7.69
CA GLU A 161 2.40 -5.14 -6.46
C GLU A 161 2.95 -3.70 -6.41
N ILE A 162 3.41 -3.16 -7.53
CA ILE A 162 3.81 -1.74 -7.62
C ILE A 162 2.61 -0.83 -7.32
N GLN A 163 1.45 -1.11 -7.90
CA GLN A 163 0.24 -0.31 -7.66
C GLN A 163 -0.19 -0.35 -6.19
N LYS A 164 -0.22 -1.54 -5.58
CA LYS A 164 -0.52 -1.70 -4.14
C LYS A 164 0.45 -0.91 -3.27
N THR A 165 1.75 -1.03 -3.55
CA THR A 165 2.80 -0.30 -2.81
C THR A 165 2.65 1.21 -3.00
N THR A 166 2.28 1.66 -4.20
CA THR A 166 2.07 3.09 -4.49
C THR A 166 0.88 3.66 -3.72
N VAL A 167 -0.23 2.91 -3.65
CA VAL A 167 -1.39 3.31 -2.82
C VAL A 167 -1.00 3.43 -1.36
N MET A 168 -0.27 2.46 -0.80
CA MET A 168 0.23 2.53 0.58
C MET A 168 1.14 3.74 0.79
N LEU A 169 2.08 4.01 -0.13
CA LEU A 169 2.98 5.17 -0.04
C LEU A 169 2.21 6.49 -0.10
N ARG A 170 1.18 6.58 -0.94
CA ARG A 170 0.29 7.74 -1.00
C ARG A 170 -0.42 7.96 0.34
N GLU A 171 -1.02 6.92 0.91
CA GLU A 171 -1.68 7.00 2.22
C GLU A 171 -0.71 7.43 3.33
N TYR A 172 0.51 6.88 3.36
CA TYR A 172 1.54 7.30 4.30
C TYR A 172 1.95 8.77 4.11
N ALA A 173 2.11 9.21 2.85
CA ALA A 173 2.46 10.60 2.56
C ALA A 173 1.35 11.57 2.98
N ASP A 174 0.09 11.25 2.67
CA ASP A 174 -1.08 12.05 3.04
C ASP A 174 -1.25 12.12 4.57
N ASN A 175 -1.10 10.99 5.26
CA ASN A 175 -1.16 10.95 6.72
C ASN A 175 -0.01 11.76 7.35
N SER A 176 1.22 11.61 6.85
CA SER A 176 2.37 12.40 7.33
C SER A 176 2.20 13.91 7.10
N MET A 177 1.58 14.32 5.99
CA MET A 177 1.25 15.72 5.74
C MET A 177 0.20 16.23 6.72
N ARG A 178 -0.85 15.46 6.96
CA ARG A 178 -1.89 15.80 7.95
C ARG A 178 -1.31 15.92 9.36
N GLU A 179 -0.47 14.97 9.77
CA GLU A 179 0.21 15.01 11.08
C GLU A 179 1.08 16.27 11.22
N LYS A 180 1.83 16.62 10.17
CA LYS A 180 2.63 17.85 10.16
C LYS A 180 1.78 19.12 10.25
N GLU A 181 0.63 19.15 9.58
CA GLU A 181 -0.29 20.28 9.62
C GLU A 181 -0.91 20.42 11.01
N ILE A 182 -1.36 19.31 11.60
CA ILE A 182 -1.87 19.28 12.99
C ILE A 182 -0.80 19.77 13.96
N LEU A 183 0.44 19.29 13.82
CA LEU A 183 1.56 19.71 14.67
C LEU A 183 1.85 21.23 14.51
N LYS A 184 1.88 21.73 13.27
CA LYS A 184 2.09 23.15 12.98
C LYS A 184 1.01 24.02 13.63
N ASN A 185 -0.25 23.63 13.48
CA ASN A 185 -1.38 24.35 14.06
C ASN A 185 -1.33 24.31 15.60
N SER A 186 -1.03 23.14 16.17
CA SER A 186 -0.86 22.99 17.62
C SER A 186 0.26 23.88 18.16
N LEU A 187 1.42 23.98 17.47
CA LEU A 187 2.52 24.87 17.88
C LEU A 187 2.15 26.35 17.80
N ALA A 188 1.37 26.74 16.78
CA ALA A 188 0.87 28.10 16.66
C ALA A 188 -0.09 28.46 17.83
N ASP A 189 -1.01 27.53 18.13
CA ASP A 189 -1.96 27.70 19.24
C ASP A 189 -1.24 27.76 20.59
N ILE A 190 -0.27 26.89 20.85
CA ILE A 190 0.57 26.91 22.06
C ILE A 190 1.26 28.27 22.20
N SER A 191 1.88 28.73 21.12
CA SER A 191 2.59 30.01 21.10
C SER A 191 1.66 31.18 21.47
N HIS A 192 0.45 31.18 20.91
CA HIS A 192 -0.57 32.19 21.21
C HIS A 192 -1.07 32.11 22.67
N GLN A 193 -1.34 30.89 23.16
CA GLN A 193 -1.83 30.67 24.53
C GLN A 193 -0.77 30.96 25.59
N LEU A 194 0.53 30.87 25.27
CA LEU A 194 1.63 31.29 26.15
C LEU A 194 1.86 32.79 26.10
N LYS A 195 1.75 33.42 24.93
CA LYS A 195 2.01 34.84 24.73
C LYS A 195 1.05 35.72 25.53
N THR A 196 -0.24 35.36 25.54
CA THR A 196 -1.28 36.18 26.22
C THR A 196 -1.02 36.37 27.72
N PRO A 197 -0.90 35.30 28.55
CA PRO A 197 -0.63 35.46 29.98
C PRO A 197 0.77 36.03 30.24
N LEU A 198 1.76 35.75 29.40
CA LEU A 198 3.09 36.34 29.54
C LEU A 198 3.07 37.85 29.30
N THR A 199 2.36 38.30 28.25
CA THR A 199 2.20 39.75 27.99
C THR A 199 1.45 40.44 29.13
N SER A 200 0.41 39.79 29.68
CA SER A 200 -0.31 40.31 30.87
C SER A 200 0.63 40.48 32.06
N ILE A 201 1.45 39.47 32.37
CA ILE A 201 2.45 39.54 33.44
C ILE A 201 3.40 40.71 33.23
N LEU A 202 3.93 40.87 32.01
CA LEU A 202 4.87 41.95 31.68
C LEU A 202 4.23 43.34 31.89
N ILE A 203 3.05 43.57 31.32
CA ILE A 203 2.32 44.83 31.43
C ILE A 203 1.97 45.13 32.90
N THR A 204 1.46 44.14 33.63
CA THR A 204 1.12 44.32 35.04
C THR A 204 2.36 44.63 35.90
N THR A 205 3.49 44.01 35.57
CA THR A 205 4.78 44.24 36.22
C THR A 205 5.29 45.68 35.93
N GLU A 206 5.24 46.10 34.65
CA GLU A 206 5.60 47.46 34.24
C GLU A 206 4.73 48.52 34.99
N ASN A 207 3.42 48.33 35.05
CA ASN A 207 2.51 49.23 35.79
C ASN A 207 2.85 49.32 37.29
N ILE A 208 3.27 48.22 37.92
CA ILE A 208 3.70 48.23 39.33
C ILE A 208 5.02 49.01 39.50
N LEU A 209 5.94 48.93 38.53
CA LEU A 209 7.25 49.54 38.56
C LEU A 209 7.19 51.07 38.26
N ASP A 210 6.24 51.48 37.41
CA ASP A 210 6.10 52.88 36.96
C ASP A 210 5.32 53.76 37.94
N ASP A 211 4.60 53.20 38.91
CA ASP A 211 3.80 53.90 39.89
C ASP A 211 4.23 53.58 41.34
N ASP A 212 5.19 54.32 41.83
CA ASP A 212 5.70 54.16 43.18
C ASP A 212 4.63 54.51 44.28
N ASP A 213 3.66 55.35 43.94
CA ASP A 213 2.58 55.79 44.84
C ASP A 213 1.31 54.96 44.72
N MET A 214 1.37 53.84 44.00
CA MET A 214 0.24 52.93 43.77
C MET A 214 -0.39 52.47 45.09
N PRO A 215 -1.72 52.57 45.26
CA PRO A 215 -2.43 52.09 46.43
C PRO A 215 -2.16 50.62 46.72
N VAL A 216 -1.95 50.24 47.95
CA VAL A 216 -1.59 48.89 48.38
C VAL A 216 -2.60 47.83 47.87
N GLU A 217 -3.88 48.20 47.85
CA GLU A 217 -4.95 47.34 47.40
C GLU A 217 -4.81 47.04 45.89
N ILE A 218 -4.58 48.06 45.07
CA ILE A 218 -4.36 47.88 43.60
C ILE A 218 -3.08 47.12 43.32
N ARG A 219 -2.01 47.39 44.04
CA ARG A 219 -0.75 46.68 43.97
C ARG A 219 -0.95 45.16 44.27
N ARG A 220 -1.76 44.85 45.29
CA ARG A 220 -2.10 43.48 45.67
C ARG A 220 -2.88 42.79 44.58
N ASP A 221 -3.86 43.41 43.95
CA ASP A 221 -4.63 42.86 42.84
C ASP A 221 -3.74 42.56 41.65
N PHE A 222 -2.80 43.45 41.30
CA PHE A 222 -1.83 43.24 40.23
C PHE A 222 -0.90 42.05 40.52
N VAL A 223 -0.42 41.90 41.76
CA VAL A 223 0.37 40.72 42.16
C VAL A 223 -0.45 39.44 42.11
N MET A 224 -1.74 39.48 42.44
CA MET A 224 -2.63 38.33 42.30
C MET A 224 -2.86 37.95 40.82
N ASP A 225 -2.99 38.92 39.93
CA ASP A 225 -3.11 38.72 38.49
C ASP A 225 -1.83 38.07 37.90
N ILE A 226 -0.65 38.56 38.33
CA ILE A 226 0.64 37.94 37.94
C ILE A 226 0.69 36.49 38.41
N ALA A 227 0.33 36.21 39.67
CA ALA A 227 0.32 34.85 40.21
C ALA A 227 -0.66 33.94 39.44
N HIS A 228 -1.86 34.44 39.14
CA HIS A 228 -2.86 33.69 38.34
C HIS A 228 -2.35 33.33 36.93
N ASN A 229 -1.77 34.30 36.21
CA ASN A 229 -1.21 34.09 34.89
C ASN A 229 -0.01 33.12 34.92
N ALA A 230 0.87 33.22 35.95
CA ALA A 230 1.97 32.28 36.13
C ALA A 230 1.49 30.85 36.39
N HIS A 231 0.43 30.68 37.21
CA HIS A 231 -0.22 29.37 37.42
C HIS A 231 -0.82 28.81 36.11
N SER A 232 -1.44 29.65 35.30
CA SER A 232 -2.01 29.27 34.01
C SER A 232 -0.92 28.76 33.04
N ILE A 233 0.22 29.47 32.97
CA ILE A 233 1.38 29.03 32.16
C ILE A 233 1.91 27.66 32.66
N ASN A 234 2.08 27.51 33.97
CA ASN A 234 2.57 26.27 34.57
C ASN A 234 1.62 25.07 34.25
N PHE A 235 0.31 25.31 34.37
CA PHE A 235 -0.70 24.30 33.98
C PHE A 235 -0.60 23.93 32.50
N LEU A 236 -0.50 24.93 31.60
CA LEU A 236 -0.33 24.73 30.17
C LEU A 236 0.90 23.85 29.86
N VAL A 237 2.07 24.20 30.42
CA VAL A 237 3.32 23.49 30.21
C VAL A 237 3.21 22.04 30.71
N LYS A 238 2.67 21.82 31.92
CA LYS A 238 2.47 20.46 32.45
C LYS A 238 1.54 19.62 31.57
N SER A 239 0.42 20.21 31.12
CA SER A 239 -0.54 19.51 30.27
C SER A 239 0.07 19.14 28.92
N LEU A 240 0.88 20.04 28.33
CA LEU A 240 1.61 19.78 27.09
C LEU A 240 2.65 18.67 27.23
N LEU A 241 3.45 18.68 28.27
CA LEU A 241 4.41 17.61 28.54
C LEU A 241 3.69 16.27 28.71
N THR A 242 2.57 16.26 29.45
CA THR A 242 1.77 15.05 29.66
C THR A 242 1.21 14.51 28.34
N LEU A 243 0.64 15.36 27.49
CA LEU A 243 0.17 14.97 26.16
C LEU A 243 1.32 14.44 25.28
N SER A 244 2.46 15.14 25.27
CA SER A 244 3.62 14.72 24.50
C SER A 244 4.13 13.33 24.93
N MET A 245 4.17 13.08 26.23
CA MET A 245 4.55 11.76 26.77
C MET A 245 3.54 10.66 26.42
N LEU A 246 2.24 10.97 26.44
CA LEU A 246 1.21 10.03 26.02
C LEU A 246 1.31 9.73 24.52
N ASP A 247 1.48 10.75 23.67
CA ASP A 247 1.57 10.59 22.21
C ASP A 247 2.79 9.77 21.78
N SER A 248 3.95 10.05 22.38
CA SER A 248 5.19 9.33 22.08
C SER A 248 5.20 7.87 22.56
N GLY A 249 4.18 7.47 23.34
CA GLY A 249 4.13 6.12 23.91
C GLY A 249 5.21 5.84 24.95
N THR A 250 5.91 6.89 25.43
CA THR A 250 6.97 6.76 26.45
C THR A 250 6.42 6.54 27.86
N VAL A 251 5.10 6.72 28.04
CA VAL A 251 4.43 6.45 29.30
C VAL A 251 4.18 4.95 29.45
N GLU A 252 4.81 4.33 30.43
CA GLU A 252 4.46 2.98 30.87
C GLU A 252 3.25 3.05 31.81
N LEU A 253 2.07 2.65 31.30
CA LEU A 253 0.87 2.56 32.11
C LEU A 253 0.95 1.33 33.04
N LYS A 254 0.73 1.54 34.32
CA LYS A 254 0.70 0.49 35.34
C LYS A 254 -0.73 0.00 35.56
N PHE A 255 -1.15 -0.97 34.74
CA PHE A 255 -2.47 -1.54 34.86
C PHE A 255 -2.63 -2.36 36.13
N GLY A 256 -3.74 -2.16 36.82
CA GLY A 256 -4.16 -2.93 37.97
C GLY A 256 -5.68 -2.90 38.14
N ASP A 257 -6.22 -3.85 38.87
CA ASP A 257 -7.65 -3.87 39.19
C ASP A 257 -7.92 -2.87 40.31
N VAL A 258 -8.64 -1.79 39.99
CA VAL A 258 -8.95 -0.67 40.89
C VAL A 258 -10.46 -0.56 41.06
N SER A 259 -10.94 -0.40 42.31
CA SER A 259 -12.33 -0.09 42.60
C SER A 259 -12.73 1.25 41.96
N VAL A 260 -13.83 1.24 41.20
CA VAL A 260 -14.35 2.45 40.56
C VAL A 260 -14.80 3.48 41.60
N GLU A 261 -15.32 3.02 42.71
CA GLU A 261 -15.66 3.88 43.83
C GLU A 261 -14.47 4.66 44.37
N LYS A 262 -13.28 4.03 44.49
CA LYS A 262 -12.05 4.67 44.90
C LYS A 262 -11.58 5.72 43.87
N ILE A 263 -11.76 5.44 42.56
CA ILE A 263 -11.44 6.42 41.51
C ILE A 263 -12.31 7.66 41.65
N ILE A 264 -13.63 7.47 41.85
CA ILE A 264 -14.58 8.59 41.99
C ILE A 264 -14.29 9.40 43.22
N ASP A 265 -14.04 8.75 44.38
CA ASP A 265 -13.74 9.44 45.65
C ASP A 265 -12.47 10.28 45.57
N GLU A 266 -11.41 9.77 44.93
CA GLU A 266 -10.18 10.53 44.68
C GLU A 266 -10.45 11.73 43.79
N CYS A 267 -11.28 11.57 42.72
CA CYS A 267 -11.62 12.68 41.81
C CYS A 267 -12.46 13.76 42.53
N ILE A 268 -13.39 13.35 43.38
CA ILE A 268 -14.18 14.30 44.20
C ILE A 268 -13.25 15.07 45.12
N SER A 269 -12.39 14.39 45.88
CA SER A 269 -11.43 15.06 46.78
C SER A 269 -10.53 16.08 46.10
N ARG A 270 -10.10 15.76 44.83
CA ARG A 270 -9.27 16.69 44.02
C ARG A 270 -10.03 17.91 43.53
N THR A 271 -11.35 17.86 43.46
CA THR A 271 -12.19 18.89 42.85
C THR A 271 -13.11 19.59 43.84
N GLU A 272 -13.18 19.10 45.10
CA GLU A 272 -14.05 19.61 46.15
C GLU A 272 -13.85 21.12 46.42
N VAL A 273 -12.63 21.56 46.59
CA VAL A 273 -12.31 22.98 46.81
C VAL A 273 -12.79 23.86 45.63
N LEU A 274 -12.65 23.39 44.41
CA LEU A 274 -13.11 24.13 43.23
C LEU A 274 -14.65 24.17 43.18
N ALA A 275 -15.30 23.07 43.54
CA ALA A 275 -16.75 22.98 43.60
C ALA A 275 -17.33 23.92 44.65
N ASP A 276 -16.72 23.99 45.86
CA ASP A 276 -17.10 24.93 46.92
C ASP A 276 -16.96 26.39 46.50
N ILE A 277 -15.83 26.75 45.83
CA ILE A 277 -15.63 28.12 45.33
C ILE A 277 -16.67 28.53 44.29
N ARG A 278 -17.17 27.55 43.51
CA ARG A 278 -18.14 27.77 42.45
C ARG A 278 -19.59 27.52 42.85
N ASP A 279 -19.83 27.19 44.13
CA ASP A 279 -21.16 26.80 44.68
C ASP A 279 -21.82 25.68 43.87
N VAL A 280 -21.02 24.66 43.50
CA VAL A 280 -21.46 23.48 42.74
C VAL A 280 -21.51 22.25 43.65
N ARG A 281 -22.65 21.57 43.69
CA ARG A 281 -22.80 20.34 44.47
C ARG A 281 -22.33 19.13 43.65
N ILE A 282 -21.44 18.32 44.20
CA ILE A 282 -21.04 17.05 43.60
C ILE A 282 -21.90 15.92 44.17
N GLU A 283 -22.61 15.19 43.29
CA GLU A 283 -23.45 14.05 43.65
C GLU A 283 -22.79 12.74 43.13
N LYS A 284 -22.55 11.80 44.05
CA LYS A 284 -22.02 10.47 43.73
C LYS A 284 -23.14 9.44 43.69
N THR A 285 -23.24 8.64 42.63
CA THR A 285 -24.20 7.55 42.51
C THR A 285 -23.49 6.29 41.94
N VAL A 286 -23.04 5.40 42.85
CA VAL A 286 -22.47 4.10 42.49
C VAL A 286 -23.38 3.02 43.05
N LYS A 287 -24.14 2.34 42.20
CA LYS A 287 -25.10 1.31 42.67
C LYS A 287 -24.40 0.06 43.18
N ASN A 288 -23.39 -0.40 42.52
CA ASN A 288 -22.55 -1.54 42.89
C ASN A 288 -21.11 -1.19 42.51
N ASP A 289 -20.18 -1.31 43.46
CA ASP A 289 -18.75 -1.11 43.13
C ASP A 289 -18.24 -2.27 42.28
N PHE A 290 -17.36 -2.00 41.38
CA PHE A 290 -16.70 -2.97 40.52
C PHE A 290 -15.25 -2.60 40.27
N MET A 291 -14.45 -3.60 39.92
CA MET A 291 -13.05 -3.42 39.61
C MET A 291 -12.89 -3.08 38.11
N LEU A 292 -12.16 -1.99 37.84
CA LEU A 292 -11.75 -1.57 36.52
C LEU A 292 -10.23 -1.83 36.36
N ASN A 293 -9.82 -2.53 35.30
CA ASN A 293 -8.42 -2.75 35.04
C ASN A 293 -7.84 -1.53 34.31
N CYS A 294 -7.19 -0.67 35.07
CA CYS A 294 -6.65 0.62 34.57
C CYS A 294 -5.44 1.07 35.39
N ASP A 295 -4.75 2.09 34.90
CA ASP A 295 -3.81 2.85 35.74
C ASP A 295 -4.58 3.88 36.57
N PHE A 296 -4.59 3.67 37.90
CA PHE A 296 -5.33 4.51 38.84
C PHE A 296 -5.02 6.00 38.69
N ARG A 297 -3.73 6.36 38.60
CA ARG A 297 -3.29 7.73 38.55
C ARG A 297 -3.78 8.44 37.27
N TRP A 298 -3.66 7.77 36.14
CA TRP A 298 -4.06 8.33 34.86
C TRP A 298 -5.59 8.41 34.70
N ILE A 299 -6.33 7.42 35.15
CA ILE A 299 -7.79 7.49 35.11
C ILE A 299 -8.34 8.57 36.04
N CYS A 300 -7.78 8.73 37.25
CA CYS A 300 -8.15 9.85 38.12
C CYS A 300 -7.87 11.19 37.45
N GLU A 301 -6.75 11.34 36.73
CA GLU A 301 -6.45 12.56 35.98
C GLU A 301 -7.50 12.85 34.90
N ALA A 302 -7.87 11.81 34.09
CA ALA A 302 -8.88 11.94 33.05
C ALA A 302 -10.26 12.34 33.62
N VAL A 303 -10.72 11.62 34.64
CA VAL A 303 -12.01 11.91 35.30
C VAL A 303 -11.99 13.32 35.95
N SER A 304 -10.93 13.68 36.66
CA SER A 304 -10.80 15.01 37.31
C SER A 304 -10.82 16.14 36.27
N ASN A 305 -10.22 15.98 35.10
CA ASN A 305 -10.27 16.99 34.02
C ASN A 305 -11.69 17.21 33.48
N ILE A 306 -12.48 16.13 33.39
CA ILE A 306 -13.89 16.23 32.96
C ILE A 306 -14.72 16.88 34.05
N VAL A 307 -14.55 16.45 35.33
CA VAL A 307 -15.26 17.02 36.47
C VAL A 307 -14.96 18.51 36.61
N LYS A 308 -13.68 18.92 36.49
CA LYS A 308 -13.31 20.36 36.51
C LYS A 308 -14.01 21.14 35.40
N ASN A 309 -14.06 20.57 34.18
CA ASN A 309 -14.76 21.22 33.07
C ASN A 309 -16.26 21.39 33.39
N CYS A 310 -16.88 20.36 33.99
CA CYS A 310 -18.27 20.43 34.42
C CYS A 310 -18.49 21.47 35.56
N ILE A 311 -17.53 21.69 36.46
CA ILE A 311 -17.60 22.68 37.55
C ILE A 311 -17.37 24.10 37.05
N GLU A 312 -16.52 24.31 36.03
CA GLU A 312 -16.17 25.64 35.52
C GLU A 312 -17.29 26.34 34.73
N HIS A 313 -18.27 25.55 34.24
CA HIS A 313 -19.28 26.06 33.34
C HIS A 313 -20.73 26.20 33.87
N PRO A 314 -21.08 25.89 35.13
CA PRO A 314 -22.40 26.15 35.62
C PRO A 314 -22.52 27.49 36.34
N ASP A 315 -23.67 28.15 36.18
CA ASP A 315 -24.09 29.26 37.00
C ASP A 315 -24.80 28.71 38.28
N GLY A 316 -24.05 28.01 39.13
CA GLY A 316 -24.58 27.25 40.26
C GLY A 316 -25.30 25.95 39.81
N GLY A 317 -25.19 24.90 40.59
CA GLY A 317 -25.87 23.67 40.21
C GLY A 317 -25.24 22.39 40.76
N TYR A 318 -25.31 21.32 39.98
CA TYR A 318 -24.75 20.03 40.40
C TYR A 318 -23.92 19.39 39.30
N VAL A 319 -22.91 18.62 39.71
CA VAL A 319 -22.20 17.68 38.89
C VAL A 319 -22.45 16.28 39.46
N ARG A 320 -23.06 15.40 38.66
CA ARG A 320 -23.34 14.03 39.09
C ARG A 320 -22.32 13.08 38.45
N ILE A 321 -21.71 12.26 39.29
CA ILE A 321 -20.79 11.21 38.86
C ILE A 321 -21.45 9.87 39.20
N SER A 322 -21.68 9.04 38.16
CA SER A 322 -22.24 7.70 38.32
C SER A 322 -21.38 6.66 37.64
N ALA A 323 -21.43 5.44 38.13
CA ALA A 323 -20.75 4.32 37.51
C ALA A 323 -21.63 3.10 37.47
N GLU A 324 -21.56 2.39 36.36
CA GLU A 324 -22.26 1.13 36.15
C GLU A 324 -21.43 0.14 35.35
N ARG A 325 -21.71 -1.14 35.54
CA ARG A 325 -21.08 -2.24 34.79
C ARG A 325 -22.14 -3.18 34.30
N ASN A 326 -22.03 -3.55 33.02
CA ASN A 326 -22.82 -4.62 32.42
C ASN A 326 -21.90 -5.72 31.86
N SER A 327 -22.46 -6.71 31.16
CA SER A 327 -21.68 -7.80 30.56
C SER A 327 -20.70 -7.36 29.47
N MET A 328 -20.93 -6.24 28.82
CA MET A 328 -20.16 -5.78 27.65
C MET A 328 -19.12 -4.72 28.01
N TYR A 329 -19.48 -3.76 28.86
CA TYR A 329 -18.62 -2.65 29.22
C TYR A 329 -18.82 -2.18 30.67
N SER A 330 -17.82 -1.46 31.15
CA SER A 330 -17.86 -0.64 32.39
C SER A 330 -17.94 0.83 31.99
N GLU A 331 -18.83 1.60 32.60
CA GLU A 331 -19.06 3.00 32.24
C GLU A 331 -18.97 3.90 33.48
N ILE A 332 -18.24 5.02 33.33
CA ILE A 332 -18.27 6.14 34.28
C ILE A 332 -18.96 7.29 33.55
N THR A 333 -20.05 7.80 34.10
CA THR A 333 -20.82 8.91 33.54
C THR A 333 -20.68 10.13 34.44
N ILE A 334 -20.34 11.27 33.84
CA ILE A 334 -20.23 12.57 34.51
C ILE A 334 -21.21 13.52 33.82
N SER A 335 -22.14 14.08 34.54
CA SER A 335 -23.16 15.00 34.02
C SER A 335 -23.26 16.29 34.84
N ASP A 336 -23.47 17.39 34.16
CA ASP A 336 -23.73 18.68 34.73
C ASP A 336 -25.08 19.25 34.28
N ASN A 337 -25.59 20.22 34.96
CA ASN A 337 -26.76 21.01 34.58
C ASN A 337 -26.39 22.44 34.15
N GLY A 338 -25.17 22.64 33.65
CA GLY A 338 -24.65 23.94 33.23
C GLY A 338 -25.23 24.47 31.93
N CYS A 339 -24.55 25.43 31.31
CA CYS A 339 -24.97 26.10 30.08
C CYS A 339 -25.06 25.15 28.85
N GLY A 340 -24.49 23.96 28.95
CA GLY A 340 -24.42 23.00 27.82
C GLY A 340 -23.53 23.46 26.68
N ILE A 341 -23.39 22.61 25.66
CA ILE A 341 -22.49 22.82 24.54
C ILE A 341 -23.33 22.94 23.25
N SER A 342 -22.97 23.88 22.38
CA SER A 342 -23.68 24.06 21.13
C SER A 342 -23.47 22.85 20.19
N PRO A 343 -24.45 22.50 19.31
CA PRO A 343 -24.26 21.41 18.32
C PRO A 343 -23.09 21.65 17.35
N LYS A 344 -22.66 22.90 17.17
CA LYS A 344 -21.50 23.26 16.34
C LYS A 344 -20.18 22.97 17.04
N ASP A 345 -20.13 23.19 18.36
CA ASP A 345 -18.91 23.02 19.15
C ASP A 345 -18.72 21.55 19.59
N LEU A 346 -19.81 20.82 19.80
CA LEU A 346 -19.81 19.44 20.34
C LEU A 346 -18.87 18.47 19.60
N PRO A 347 -18.76 18.45 18.27
CA PRO A 347 -17.81 17.58 17.57
C PRO A 347 -16.35 17.90 17.87
N HIS A 348 -16.04 19.14 18.27
CA HIS A 348 -14.69 19.69 18.40
C HIS A 348 -14.16 19.76 19.84
N ILE A 349 -15.00 19.52 20.84
CA ILE A 349 -14.62 19.70 22.27
C ILE A 349 -13.45 18.84 22.74
N PHE A 350 -13.15 17.75 22.04
CA PHE A 350 -12.01 16.88 22.31
C PHE A 350 -10.78 17.23 21.47
N GLU A 351 -10.86 18.24 20.60
CA GLU A 351 -9.70 18.74 19.87
C GLU A 351 -8.80 19.56 20.80
N ARG A 352 -7.51 19.50 20.56
CA ARG A 352 -6.54 20.25 21.39
C ARG A 352 -6.69 21.74 21.16
N PHE A 353 -6.63 22.51 22.24
CA PHE A 353 -6.74 24.00 22.25
C PHE A 353 -8.10 24.52 21.78
N TYR A 354 -9.07 23.63 21.54
CA TYR A 354 -10.40 24.07 21.17
C TYR A 354 -11.11 24.72 22.34
N LYS A 355 -11.66 25.90 22.09
CA LYS A 355 -12.49 26.66 23.06
C LYS A 355 -13.84 26.95 22.44
N ALA A 356 -14.90 26.51 23.08
CA ALA A 356 -16.26 26.93 22.73
C ALA A 356 -16.43 28.45 23.03
N ARG A 357 -17.36 29.10 22.33
CA ARG A 357 -17.57 30.57 22.49
C ARG A 357 -17.88 31.00 23.91
N ASN A 358 -18.47 30.15 24.73
CA ASN A 358 -18.86 30.41 26.10
C ASN A 358 -17.89 29.83 27.14
N SER A 359 -16.67 29.42 26.70
CA SER A 359 -15.68 28.88 27.65
C SER A 359 -15.07 29.98 28.54
N SER A 360 -14.71 29.60 29.77
CA SER A 360 -14.02 30.48 30.70
C SER A 360 -12.77 31.10 30.08
N PRO A 361 -12.50 32.41 30.28
CA PRO A 361 -11.28 33.06 29.81
C PRO A 361 -9.99 32.32 30.27
N SER A 362 -10.05 31.70 31.44
CA SER A 362 -8.93 30.97 32.05
C SER A 362 -8.77 29.54 31.51
N SER A 363 -9.75 29.01 30.80
CA SER A 363 -9.65 27.66 30.23
C SER A 363 -8.65 27.63 29.07
N VAL A 364 -7.79 26.61 29.02
CA VAL A 364 -6.74 26.46 28.00
C VAL A 364 -7.20 25.59 26.82
N GLY A 365 -8.29 24.86 26.96
CA GLY A 365 -8.80 23.95 25.93
C GLY A 365 -8.00 22.62 25.78
N ILE A 366 -7.29 22.22 26.86
CA ILE A 366 -6.49 20.98 26.87
C ILE A 366 -7.15 19.88 27.72
N GLY A 367 -7.95 20.23 28.73
CA GLY A 367 -8.44 19.26 29.71
C GLY A 367 -9.22 18.08 29.10
N LEU A 368 -10.16 18.37 28.21
CA LEU A 368 -10.97 17.31 27.55
C LEU A 368 -10.17 16.47 26.54
N SER A 369 -9.25 17.09 25.80
CA SER A 369 -8.37 16.35 24.88
C SER A 369 -7.37 15.46 25.63
N LEU A 370 -6.87 15.90 26.79
CA LEU A 370 -6.03 15.08 27.66
C LEU A 370 -6.83 13.90 28.24
N ALA A 371 -8.05 14.14 28.72
CA ALA A 371 -8.93 13.08 29.21
C ALA A 371 -9.20 12.03 28.14
N LYS A 372 -9.49 12.45 26.90
CA LYS A 372 -9.67 11.54 25.76
C LYS A 372 -8.42 10.72 25.50
N SER A 373 -7.24 11.35 25.39
CA SER A 373 -5.97 10.64 25.14
C SER A 373 -5.66 9.61 26.23
N ILE A 374 -5.93 9.90 27.49
CA ILE A 374 -5.74 8.96 28.60
C ILE A 374 -6.71 7.78 28.48
N VAL A 375 -8.01 8.03 28.26
CA VAL A 375 -9.03 7.00 28.15
C VAL A 375 -8.75 6.06 26.99
N GLU A 376 -8.39 6.59 25.82
CA GLU A 376 -8.03 5.80 24.63
C GLU A 376 -6.77 4.93 24.87
N LYS A 377 -5.74 5.49 25.51
CA LYS A 377 -4.53 4.74 25.88
C LYS A 377 -4.77 3.64 26.92
N THR A 378 -5.81 3.78 27.73
CA THR A 378 -6.22 2.76 28.70
C THR A 378 -7.22 1.73 28.10
N GLY A 379 -7.48 1.78 26.78
CA GLY A 379 -8.33 0.85 26.07
C GLY A 379 -9.83 1.15 26.18
N GLY A 380 -10.18 2.36 26.60
CA GLY A 380 -11.55 2.87 26.62
C GLY A 380 -11.84 3.83 25.48
N TYR A 381 -13.05 4.37 25.47
CA TYR A 381 -13.46 5.50 24.63
C TYR A 381 -14.35 6.46 25.38
N ILE A 382 -14.35 7.72 24.97
CA ILE A 382 -15.14 8.80 25.59
C ILE A 382 -16.15 9.34 24.58
N THR A 383 -17.37 9.60 25.05
CA THR A 383 -18.43 10.27 24.31
C THR A 383 -18.99 11.43 25.11
N ALA A 384 -19.56 12.41 24.44
CA ALA A 384 -20.24 13.52 25.07
C ALA A 384 -21.59 13.76 24.39
N ASP A 385 -22.62 13.94 25.21
CA ASP A 385 -23.95 14.35 24.82
C ASP A 385 -24.26 15.69 25.54
N SER A 386 -24.70 16.69 24.82
CA SER A 386 -25.02 17.99 25.42
C SER A 386 -26.14 18.72 24.69
N LYS A 387 -26.87 19.51 25.46
CA LYS A 387 -27.90 20.40 24.93
C LYS A 387 -27.76 21.77 25.57
N LEU A 388 -27.66 22.78 24.71
CA LEU A 388 -27.52 24.17 25.14
C LEU A 388 -28.65 24.57 26.09
N GLY A 389 -28.29 25.17 27.24
CA GLY A 389 -29.21 25.56 28.29
C GLY A 389 -29.73 24.41 29.19
N VAL A 390 -29.24 23.19 29.03
CA VAL A 390 -29.68 22.02 29.80
C VAL A 390 -28.54 21.39 30.60
N GLY A 391 -27.32 21.36 29.98
CA GLY A 391 -26.14 20.75 30.55
C GLY A 391 -25.46 19.74 29.61
N SER A 392 -24.43 19.07 30.11
CA SER A 392 -23.62 18.13 29.37
C SER A 392 -23.49 16.80 30.11
N THR A 393 -23.26 15.72 29.35
CA THR A 393 -23.02 14.39 29.88
C THR A 393 -21.87 13.74 29.16
N PHE A 394 -20.84 13.37 29.90
CA PHE A 394 -19.65 12.68 29.40
C PHE A 394 -19.66 11.23 29.86
N LYS A 395 -19.40 10.28 28.95
CA LYS A 395 -19.40 8.84 29.23
C LYS A 395 -18.06 8.24 28.87
N LEU A 396 -17.38 7.66 29.85
CA LEU A 396 -16.13 6.92 29.69
C LEU A 396 -16.47 5.43 29.71
N ARG A 397 -16.20 4.72 28.61
CA ARG A 397 -16.54 3.31 28.47
C ARG A 397 -15.28 2.48 28.27
N PHE A 398 -15.21 1.37 29.00
CA PHE A 398 -14.14 0.39 28.96
C PHE A 398 -14.74 -0.99 28.68
N LEU A 399 -14.29 -1.65 27.62
CA LEU A 399 -14.79 -2.95 27.21
C LEU A 399 -14.38 -4.02 28.24
N ASN A 400 -15.34 -4.83 28.70
CA ASN A 400 -15.09 -5.91 29.65
C ASN A 400 -14.52 -7.17 28.98
N VAL A 401 -14.52 -7.23 27.64
CA VAL A 401 -13.98 -8.35 26.86
C VAL A 401 -12.52 -8.05 26.53
N ARG A 402 -11.59 -8.79 27.12
CA ARG A 402 -10.23 -8.85 26.60
C ARG A 402 -10.30 -9.56 25.25
N LEU A 403 -10.16 -8.82 24.16
CA LEU A 403 -9.79 -9.44 22.89
C LEU A 403 -8.41 -10.09 23.13
N ARG A 404 -8.43 -11.43 23.14
CA ARG A 404 -7.22 -12.27 23.28
C ARG A 404 -6.30 -12.10 22.07
#